data_b75bf911f8d34b4710e51d539a32584b
#
_entry.id   b75bf911f8d34b4710e51d539a32584b
#
_cell.length_a   1.000
_cell.length_b   1.000
_cell.length_c   1.000
_cell.angle_alpha   90.00
_cell.angle_beta   90.00
_cell.angle_gamma   90.00
#
_symmetry.space_group_name_H-M   'P 1'
#
loop_
_entity.id
_entity.type
_entity.pdbx_description
1 polymer ?
#
loop_
_entity_poly.entity_id
_entity_poly.type
_entity_poly.pdbx_seq_one_letter_code
_entity_poly.pdbx_strand_id
1 'polypeptide(L)'
;MEVKHYAAQNVLVKRGELLRNGVVSVAEDGTIVNVAPITEEEARRQGLEIREGYLCAGFVNAHTHSELSFLDGLFLPGGSMAAFLRQIDAMRVQFDAAQIRTAQAKGYETFAKEGIVAYADISNDASTAFFKKNELFRSVTFVEMFGVNRTLGEEAYKVGTQVLREFQEAGVTAYMTPHATYSVSGRLWELMRPQLEASPIFSLHYAETAQEIDFLENRAGAIYDLFHRDWGRDVEAYGLKDMESLLAYYGALHKHILLVHCVSLTPAMLEFIKTSCPEATIVPCPESNLFIEGRLADYDRLRAAGVCIAVGTDSLSSSPSLSILKQLQVVNTYYPTIPLDELLLWATQNGAEGCKFEGLGCLEVGSRPGLNFIKTPYANKGSLAKATVEPLANLRGFCL
;
A
#
# COMPACT_ATOMS: atom_id res chain seq x y z
N MET A 1 25.87 -5.05 -24.02
CA MET A 1 24.82 -4.53 -23.15
C MET A 1 25.25 -3.15 -22.68
N GLU A 2 24.45 -2.15 -22.92
CA GLU A 2 24.67 -0.80 -22.41
C GLU A 2 24.57 -0.81 -20.89
N VAL A 3 25.43 -0.04 -20.22
CA VAL A 3 25.38 0.14 -18.76
C VAL A 3 25.36 1.64 -18.48
N LYS A 4 24.37 2.09 -17.74
CA LYS A 4 24.29 3.48 -17.26
C LYS A 4 24.73 3.56 -15.81
N HIS A 5 25.42 4.65 -15.48
CA HIS A 5 25.95 4.91 -14.15
C HIS A 5 25.27 6.15 -13.58
N TYR A 6 24.76 6.02 -12.37
CA TYR A 6 24.06 7.08 -11.65
C TYR A 6 24.76 7.31 -10.30
N ALA A 7 25.17 8.53 -10.03
CA ALA A 7 25.80 8.87 -8.76
C ALA A 7 24.96 9.86 -7.97
N ALA A 8 24.89 9.66 -6.65
CA ALA A 8 24.16 10.55 -5.75
C ALA A 8 24.86 10.67 -4.40
N GLN A 9 24.56 11.77 -3.68
CA GLN A 9 25.04 12.00 -2.32
C GLN A 9 24.65 10.89 -1.35
N ASN A 10 23.49 10.26 -1.59
CA ASN A 10 23.00 9.18 -0.74
C ASN A 10 22.50 8.04 -1.63
N VAL A 11 22.94 6.82 -1.35
CA VAL A 11 22.45 5.60 -2.00
C VAL A 11 21.92 4.67 -0.92
N LEU A 12 20.61 4.50 -0.85
CA LEU A 12 19.97 3.55 0.05
C LEU A 12 20.04 2.16 -0.60
N VAL A 13 21.00 1.35 -0.15
CA VAL A 13 21.19 0.00 -0.68
C VAL A 13 20.14 -0.94 -0.11
N LYS A 14 20.05 -0.99 1.20
CA LYS A 14 19.08 -1.78 1.99
C LYS A 14 19.02 -1.29 3.42
N ARG A 15 18.19 -1.90 4.24
CA ARG A 15 18.10 -1.60 5.68
C ARG A 15 19.47 -1.67 6.34
N GLY A 16 19.85 -0.57 7.00
CA GLY A 16 21.14 -0.43 7.66
C GLY A 16 22.33 -0.17 6.73
N GLU A 17 22.12 -0.02 5.43
CA GLU A 17 23.20 0.24 4.47
C GLU A 17 22.87 1.46 3.59
N LEU A 18 23.39 2.62 3.99
CA LEU A 18 23.33 3.89 3.29
C LEU A 18 24.71 4.35 2.91
N LEU A 19 25.02 4.40 1.61
CA LEU A 19 26.30 4.93 1.12
C LEU A 19 26.21 6.44 0.99
N ARG A 20 27.24 7.13 1.50
CA ARG A 20 27.45 8.56 1.24
C ARG A 20 28.35 8.70 0.00
N ASN A 21 27.91 9.50 -0.96
CA ASN A 21 28.49 9.56 -2.30
C ASN A 21 28.66 8.17 -2.89
N GLY A 22 27.59 7.64 -3.45
CA GLY A 22 27.58 6.31 -4.06
C GLY A 22 27.23 6.36 -5.54
N VAL A 23 27.65 5.31 -6.26
CA VAL A 23 27.31 5.06 -7.66
C VAL A 23 26.54 3.74 -7.77
N VAL A 24 25.49 3.77 -8.57
CA VAL A 24 24.72 2.58 -8.98
C VAL A 24 24.88 2.43 -10.48
N SER A 25 25.28 1.25 -10.92
CA SER A 25 25.40 0.91 -12.34
C SER A 25 24.30 -0.06 -12.73
N VAL A 26 23.56 0.25 -13.78
CA VAL A 26 22.39 -0.50 -14.23
C VAL A 26 22.59 -0.92 -15.68
N ALA A 27 22.40 -2.20 -15.99
CA ALA A 27 22.41 -2.70 -17.34
C ALA A 27 21.11 -2.33 -18.08
N GLU A 28 21.12 -2.40 -19.39
CA GLU A 28 19.99 -2.05 -20.28
C GLU A 28 18.68 -2.75 -19.89
N ASP A 29 18.76 -3.97 -19.36
CA ASP A 29 17.61 -4.78 -18.94
C ASP A 29 17.13 -4.50 -17.49
N GLY A 30 17.68 -3.46 -16.84
CA GLY A 30 17.36 -3.08 -15.47
C GLY A 30 18.16 -3.81 -14.39
N THR A 31 19.08 -4.72 -14.75
CA THR A 31 19.90 -5.45 -13.78
C THR A 31 20.90 -4.51 -13.11
N ILE A 32 20.93 -4.48 -11.78
CA ILE A 32 21.96 -3.80 -11.00
C ILE A 32 23.29 -4.57 -11.18
N VAL A 33 24.28 -3.93 -11.77
CA VAL A 33 25.59 -4.56 -12.01
C VAL A 33 26.67 -4.11 -11.03
N ASN A 34 26.47 -2.95 -10.39
CA ASN A 34 27.40 -2.44 -9.37
C ASN A 34 26.70 -1.47 -8.43
N VAL A 35 27.05 -1.52 -7.16
CA VAL A 35 26.72 -0.51 -6.14
C VAL A 35 27.98 -0.30 -5.31
N ALA A 36 28.53 0.91 -5.30
CA ALA A 36 29.78 1.21 -4.62
C ALA A 36 29.85 2.68 -4.15
N PRO A 37 30.65 2.99 -3.12
CA PRO A 37 30.99 4.38 -2.83
C PRO A 37 31.82 4.96 -3.99
N ILE A 38 31.73 6.28 -4.20
CA ILE A 38 32.50 7.00 -5.19
C ILE A 38 32.99 8.32 -4.60
N THR A 39 34.26 8.67 -4.87
CA THR A 39 34.79 9.98 -4.51
C THR A 39 34.44 11.02 -5.58
N GLU A 40 34.48 12.31 -5.23
CA GLU A 40 34.27 13.39 -6.20
C GLU A 40 35.31 13.37 -7.33
N GLU A 41 36.55 12.97 -7.02
CA GLU A 41 37.61 12.85 -8.02
C GLU A 41 37.34 11.71 -9.00
N GLU A 42 36.91 10.55 -8.51
CA GLU A 42 36.56 9.40 -9.34
C GLU A 42 35.32 9.69 -10.20
N ALA A 43 34.30 10.33 -9.63
CA ALA A 43 33.11 10.75 -10.36
C ALA A 43 33.50 11.70 -11.51
N ARG A 44 34.32 12.70 -11.24
CA ARG A 44 34.81 13.64 -12.25
C ARG A 44 35.62 12.94 -13.36
N ARG A 45 36.50 11.99 -13.02
CA ARG A 45 37.25 11.21 -14.00
C ARG A 45 36.34 10.37 -14.90
N GLN A 46 35.21 9.89 -14.38
CA GLN A 46 34.23 9.10 -15.11
C GLN A 46 33.18 9.96 -15.82
N GLY A 47 33.24 11.29 -15.70
CA GLY A 47 32.24 12.21 -16.26
C GLY A 47 30.86 12.11 -15.58
N LEU A 48 30.85 11.66 -14.32
CA LEU A 48 29.62 11.51 -13.52
C LEU A 48 29.42 12.73 -12.63
N GLU A 49 28.17 13.18 -12.53
CA GLU A 49 27.72 14.16 -11.53
C GLU A 49 27.18 13.43 -10.30
N ILE A 50 27.70 13.76 -9.11
CA ILE A 50 27.12 13.32 -7.85
C ILE A 50 25.90 14.21 -7.56
N ARG A 51 24.70 13.70 -7.86
CA ARG A 51 23.45 14.44 -7.76
C ARG A 51 23.03 14.62 -6.29
N GLU A 52 22.48 15.78 -5.96
CA GLU A 52 21.94 16.05 -4.63
C GLU A 52 20.61 15.33 -4.41
N GLY A 53 20.59 14.36 -3.48
CA GLY A 53 19.40 13.56 -3.18
C GLY A 53 19.74 12.11 -2.86
N TYR A 54 18.78 11.22 -3.15
CA TYR A 54 18.89 9.80 -2.86
C TYR A 54 18.68 8.95 -4.12
N LEU A 55 19.51 7.91 -4.27
CA LEU A 55 19.19 6.76 -5.11
C LEU A 55 18.60 5.66 -4.21
N CYS A 56 17.52 5.03 -4.63
CA CYS A 56 16.90 3.91 -3.95
C CYS A 56 16.26 2.95 -4.97
N ALA A 57 15.88 1.77 -4.53
CA ALA A 57 15.08 0.84 -5.34
C ALA A 57 13.75 1.49 -5.77
N GLY A 58 13.10 0.93 -6.80
CA GLY A 58 11.76 1.32 -7.21
C GLY A 58 10.77 1.21 -6.05
N PHE A 59 9.78 2.09 -6.03
CA PHE A 59 8.79 2.13 -4.96
C PHE A 59 7.82 0.95 -5.02
N VAL A 60 7.39 0.52 -3.84
CA VAL A 60 6.34 -0.47 -3.64
C VAL A 60 5.13 0.22 -3.00
N ASN A 61 4.01 0.21 -3.69
CA ASN A 61 2.73 0.68 -3.15
C ASN A 61 2.05 -0.49 -2.43
N ALA A 62 2.12 -0.51 -1.10
CA ALA A 62 1.67 -1.65 -0.30
C ALA A 62 0.15 -1.75 -0.13
N HIS A 63 -0.61 -0.75 -0.61
CA HIS A 63 -2.07 -0.76 -0.64
C HIS A 63 -2.62 0.29 -1.60
N THR A 64 -3.42 -0.15 -2.55
CA THR A 64 -4.15 0.72 -3.48
C THR A 64 -5.44 0.06 -3.96
N HIS A 65 -6.38 0.86 -4.49
CA HIS A 65 -7.58 0.41 -5.19
C HIS A 65 -7.56 0.97 -6.62
N SER A 66 -6.74 0.36 -7.48
CA SER A 66 -6.56 0.86 -8.85
C SER A 66 -7.85 0.84 -9.66
N GLU A 67 -8.79 -0.05 -9.33
CA GLU A 67 -10.10 -0.12 -9.96
C GLU A 67 -10.94 1.14 -9.75
N LEU A 68 -10.76 1.85 -8.62
CA LEU A 68 -11.50 3.05 -8.26
C LEU A 68 -10.90 4.36 -8.81
N SER A 69 -9.94 4.28 -9.73
CA SER A 69 -9.30 5.47 -10.33
C SER A 69 -10.28 6.44 -11.01
N PHE A 70 -11.47 5.97 -11.39
CA PHE A 70 -12.52 6.80 -11.98
C PHE A 70 -13.22 7.74 -10.98
N LEU A 71 -12.96 7.58 -9.69
CA LEU A 71 -13.51 8.42 -8.63
C LEU A 71 -12.60 9.60 -8.25
N ASP A 72 -11.56 9.86 -9.03
CA ASP A 72 -10.59 10.94 -8.81
C ASP A 72 -11.28 12.32 -8.68
N GLY A 73 -11.02 12.99 -7.55
CA GLY A 73 -11.48 14.36 -7.30
C GLY A 73 -12.99 14.54 -7.07
N LEU A 74 -13.75 13.46 -6.88
CA LEU A 74 -15.22 13.54 -6.76
C LEU A 74 -15.72 13.74 -5.33
N PHE A 75 -14.88 13.50 -4.34
CA PHE A 75 -15.26 13.55 -2.94
C PHE A 75 -14.65 14.73 -2.22
N LEU A 76 -15.31 15.15 -1.15
CA LEU A 76 -14.82 16.20 -0.27
C LEU A 76 -14.18 15.56 0.98
N PRO A 77 -13.06 16.14 1.47
CA PRO A 77 -12.41 15.65 2.67
C PRO A 77 -13.27 15.88 3.91
N GLY A 78 -13.11 15.01 4.90
CA GLY A 78 -13.82 15.07 6.17
C GLY A 78 -15.21 14.41 6.12
N GLY A 79 -15.94 14.49 7.22
CA GLY A 79 -17.30 13.97 7.33
C GLY A 79 -17.43 12.54 7.84
N SER A 80 -16.35 11.89 8.23
CA SER A 80 -16.29 10.53 8.78
C SER A 80 -16.35 9.39 7.75
N MET A 81 -15.92 8.20 8.17
CA MET A 81 -15.97 6.97 7.38
C MET A 81 -17.39 6.67 6.85
N ALA A 82 -18.41 6.80 7.68
CA ALA A 82 -19.79 6.54 7.25
C ALA A 82 -20.25 7.50 6.13
N ALA A 83 -19.84 8.77 6.16
CA ALA A 83 -20.14 9.73 5.10
C ALA A 83 -19.38 9.39 3.81
N PHE A 84 -18.13 8.96 3.93
CA PHE A 84 -17.32 8.52 2.80
C PHE A 84 -17.91 7.28 2.12
N LEU A 85 -18.32 6.27 2.89
CA LEU A 85 -18.97 5.06 2.35
C LEU A 85 -20.27 5.37 1.60
N ARG A 86 -21.08 6.34 2.08
CA ARG A 86 -22.29 6.80 1.34
C ARG A 86 -21.93 7.42 0.00
N GLN A 87 -20.86 8.22 -0.05
CA GLN A 87 -20.41 8.86 -1.30
C GLN A 87 -19.93 7.81 -2.30
N ILE A 88 -19.13 6.83 -1.87
CA ILE A 88 -18.66 5.71 -2.72
C ILE A 88 -19.87 4.98 -3.32
N ASP A 89 -20.84 4.56 -2.50
CA ASP A 89 -22.01 3.80 -2.94
C ASP A 89 -22.83 4.57 -3.99
N ALA A 90 -23.01 5.87 -3.78
CA ALA A 90 -23.77 6.72 -4.70
C ALA A 90 -23.04 7.01 -6.02
N MET A 91 -21.70 7.12 -6.00
CA MET A 91 -20.93 7.57 -7.16
C MET A 91 -20.45 6.42 -8.04
N ARG A 92 -20.15 5.25 -7.51
CA ARG A 92 -19.58 4.13 -8.27
C ARG A 92 -20.44 3.65 -9.44
N VAL A 93 -21.75 3.89 -9.41
CA VAL A 93 -22.71 3.48 -10.45
C VAL A 93 -22.92 4.53 -11.55
N GLN A 94 -22.21 5.68 -11.49
CA GLN A 94 -22.44 6.82 -12.39
C GLN A 94 -21.60 6.76 -13.68
N PHE A 95 -20.70 5.77 -13.82
CA PHE A 95 -19.72 5.71 -14.88
C PHE A 95 -19.92 4.50 -15.78
N ASP A 96 -19.70 4.69 -17.08
CA ASP A 96 -19.66 3.58 -18.03
C ASP A 96 -18.29 2.89 -18.07
N ALA A 97 -18.25 1.70 -18.66
CA ALA A 97 -17.04 0.89 -18.72
C ALA A 97 -15.86 1.57 -19.45
N ALA A 98 -16.14 2.46 -20.44
CA ALA A 98 -15.10 3.16 -21.17
C ALA A 98 -14.45 4.26 -20.33
N GLN A 99 -15.27 5.00 -19.56
CA GLN A 99 -14.81 6.00 -18.61
C GLN A 99 -13.95 5.36 -17.51
N ILE A 100 -14.42 4.25 -16.93
CA ILE A 100 -13.69 3.48 -15.90
C ILE A 100 -12.34 3.04 -16.46
N ARG A 101 -12.32 2.39 -17.65
CA ARG A 101 -11.09 1.90 -18.26
C ARG A 101 -10.09 3.01 -18.57
N THR A 102 -10.57 4.18 -19.04
CA THR A 102 -9.72 5.34 -19.33
C THR A 102 -9.06 5.86 -18.05
N ALA A 103 -9.81 5.97 -16.96
CA ALA A 103 -9.29 6.43 -15.68
C ALA A 103 -8.29 5.42 -15.08
N GLN A 104 -8.58 4.12 -15.16
CA GLN A 104 -7.65 3.07 -14.74
C GLN A 104 -6.33 3.15 -15.52
N ALA A 105 -6.37 3.30 -16.87
CA ALA A 105 -5.16 3.46 -17.68
C ALA A 105 -4.30 4.64 -17.21
N LYS A 106 -4.92 5.79 -16.92
CA LYS A 106 -4.23 6.97 -16.36
C LYS A 106 -3.61 6.69 -14.98
N GLY A 107 -4.27 5.90 -14.13
CA GLY A 107 -3.73 5.46 -12.85
C GLY A 107 -2.43 4.66 -13.02
N TYR A 108 -2.40 3.70 -13.93
CA TYR A 108 -1.21 2.90 -14.23
C TYR A 108 -0.06 3.72 -14.86
N GLU A 109 -0.39 4.69 -15.72
CA GLU A 109 0.61 5.65 -16.21
C GLU A 109 1.21 6.48 -15.07
N THR A 110 0.38 6.84 -14.08
CA THR A 110 0.85 7.56 -12.89
C THR A 110 1.78 6.71 -12.07
N PHE A 111 1.50 5.41 -11.87
CA PHE A 111 2.42 4.51 -11.17
C PHE A 111 3.81 4.51 -11.82
N ALA A 112 3.89 4.42 -13.15
CA ALA A 112 5.17 4.44 -13.85
C ALA A 112 5.91 5.77 -13.67
N LYS A 113 5.22 6.89 -13.78
CA LYS A 113 5.78 8.24 -13.61
C LYS A 113 6.26 8.51 -12.18
N GLU A 114 5.59 7.93 -11.20
CA GLU A 114 5.92 8.05 -9.77
C GLU A 114 6.92 7.01 -9.27
N GLY A 115 7.55 6.25 -10.18
CA GLY A 115 8.61 5.30 -9.85
C GLY A 115 8.14 4.07 -9.07
N ILE A 116 6.87 3.74 -9.13
CA ILE A 116 6.31 2.52 -8.55
C ILE A 116 6.64 1.35 -9.47
N VAL A 117 7.19 0.28 -8.93
CA VAL A 117 7.54 -0.95 -9.65
C VAL A 117 6.73 -2.15 -9.19
N ALA A 118 6.10 -2.05 -8.01
CA ALA A 118 5.23 -3.10 -7.49
C ALA A 118 4.10 -2.51 -6.64
N TYR A 119 2.96 -3.22 -6.59
CA TYR A 119 1.81 -2.78 -5.82
C TYR A 119 0.93 -3.94 -5.35
N ALA A 120 0.33 -3.76 -4.18
CA ALA A 120 -0.71 -4.60 -3.61
C ALA A 120 -2.07 -3.92 -3.85
N ASP A 121 -2.90 -4.54 -4.68
CA ASP A 121 -4.13 -3.93 -5.21
C ASP A 121 -5.38 -4.62 -4.69
N ILE A 122 -6.30 -3.85 -4.16
CA ILE A 122 -7.63 -4.30 -3.78
C ILE A 122 -8.53 -4.27 -5.02
N SER A 123 -9.36 -5.28 -5.22
CA SER A 123 -10.27 -5.35 -6.36
C SER A 123 -11.59 -6.03 -6.02
N ASN A 124 -12.69 -5.44 -6.45
CA ASN A 124 -14.03 -5.99 -6.33
C ASN A 124 -14.55 -6.58 -7.67
N ASP A 125 -13.86 -6.27 -8.78
CA ASP A 125 -14.10 -6.85 -10.09
C ASP A 125 -12.78 -7.10 -10.83
N ALA A 126 -12.82 -7.77 -11.99
CA ALA A 126 -11.64 -8.10 -12.77
C ALA A 126 -11.29 -7.07 -13.87
N SER A 127 -11.85 -5.85 -13.81
CA SER A 127 -11.65 -4.80 -14.84
C SER A 127 -10.18 -4.42 -15.02
N THR A 128 -9.37 -4.52 -13.96
CA THR A 128 -7.94 -4.20 -13.94
C THR A 128 -7.03 -5.34 -14.42
N ALA A 129 -7.55 -6.55 -14.68
CA ALA A 129 -6.74 -7.72 -15.04
C ALA A 129 -5.87 -7.47 -16.29
N PHE A 130 -6.38 -6.70 -17.26
CA PHE A 130 -5.61 -6.35 -18.46
C PHE A 130 -4.33 -5.57 -18.14
N PHE A 131 -4.40 -4.60 -17.23
CA PHE A 131 -3.27 -3.75 -16.87
C PHE A 131 -2.24 -4.50 -16.01
N LYS A 132 -2.68 -5.47 -15.20
CA LYS A 132 -1.84 -6.27 -14.30
C LYS A 132 -0.95 -7.28 -15.03
N LYS A 133 -1.22 -7.56 -16.29
CA LYS A 133 -0.34 -8.34 -17.17
C LYS A 133 0.88 -7.56 -17.68
N ASN A 134 0.95 -6.28 -17.42
CA ASN A 134 2.06 -5.46 -17.84
C ASN A 134 3.30 -5.77 -17.00
N GLU A 135 4.37 -6.24 -17.64
CA GLU A 135 5.63 -6.59 -16.98
C GLU A 135 6.42 -5.40 -16.43
N LEU A 136 5.94 -4.17 -16.63
CA LEU A 136 6.51 -2.98 -15.98
C LEU A 136 6.33 -3.01 -14.46
N PHE A 137 5.33 -3.75 -13.99
CA PHE A 137 4.99 -3.82 -12.59
C PHE A 137 4.89 -5.27 -12.12
N ARG A 138 5.22 -5.51 -10.86
CA ARG A 138 4.82 -6.71 -10.15
C ARG A 138 3.61 -6.38 -9.28
N SER A 139 2.59 -7.23 -9.29
CA SER A 139 1.39 -7.00 -8.49
C SER A 139 0.94 -8.25 -7.74
N VAL A 140 0.31 -8.04 -6.60
CA VAL A 140 -0.56 -8.99 -5.93
C VAL A 140 -1.95 -8.36 -5.82
N THR A 141 -2.98 -9.12 -6.19
CA THR A 141 -4.37 -8.65 -6.15
C THR A 141 -5.10 -9.31 -4.99
N PHE A 142 -5.80 -8.51 -4.22
CA PHE A 142 -6.67 -8.95 -3.15
C PHE A 142 -8.13 -8.75 -3.57
N VAL A 143 -8.80 -9.86 -3.88
CA VAL A 143 -10.25 -9.84 -4.16
C VAL A 143 -10.99 -9.68 -2.85
N GLU A 144 -11.56 -8.51 -2.68
CA GLU A 144 -12.11 -8.05 -1.43
C GLU A 144 -13.53 -8.54 -1.21
N MET A 145 -13.79 -9.04 -0.02
CA MET A 145 -15.07 -9.59 0.40
C MET A 145 -15.70 -8.75 1.49
N PHE A 146 -16.95 -8.36 1.31
CA PHE A 146 -17.73 -7.68 2.33
C PHE A 146 -19.20 -8.12 2.29
N GLY A 147 -19.75 -8.42 3.47
CA GLY A 147 -21.13 -8.84 3.64
C GLY A 147 -21.44 -8.97 5.13
N VAL A 148 -22.23 -8.04 5.66
CA VAL A 148 -22.45 -7.82 7.10
C VAL A 148 -23.41 -8.81 7.76
N ASN A 149 -24.04 -9.71 6.99
CA ASN A 149 -24.89 -10.77 7.49
C ASN A 149 -24.76 -12.05 6.63
N ARG A 150 -25.42 -13.12 7.05
CA ARG A 150 -25.36 -14.41 6.36
C ARG A 150 -25.67 -14.32 4.86
N THR A 151 -26.81 -13.72 4.50
CA THR A 151 -27.28 -13.65 3.11
C THR A 151 -26.31 -12.86 2.23
N LEU A 152 -25.94 -11.66 2.66
CA LEU A 152 -24.98 -10.81 1.94
C LEU A 152 -23.59 -11.45 1.90
N GLY A 153 -23.18 -12.16 2.96
CA GLY A 153 -21.91 -12.87 3.00
C GLY A 153 -21.84 -14.03 2.02
N GLU A 154 -22.90 -14.84 1.92
CA GLU A 154 -22.96 -15.96 0.95
C GLU A 154 -22.97 -15.44 -0.49
N GLU A 155 -23.68 -14.35 -0.77
CA GLU A 155 -23.68 -13.70 -2.08
C GLU A 155 -22.30 -13.12 -2.43
N ALA A 156 -21.68 -12.37 -1.51
CA ALA A 156 -20.36 -11.81 -1.69
C ALA A 156 -19.30 -12.89 -1.94
N TYR A 157 -19.36 -14.00 -1.19
CA TYR A 157 -18.44 -15.13 -1.41
C TYR A 157 -18.59 -15.74 -2.80
N LYS A 158 -19.84 -15.90 -3.28
CA LYS A 158 -20.11 -16.42 -4.63
C LYS A 158 -19.57 -15.50 -5.71
N VAL A 159 -19.85 -14.20 -5.63
CA VAL A 159 -19.38 -13.20 -6.59
C VAL A 159 -17.86 -13.09 -6.56
N GLY A 160 -17.27 -12.91 -5.39
CA GLY A 160 -15.83 -12.74 -5.26
C GLY A 160 -15.04 -14.00 -5.63
N THR A 161 -15.60 -15.20 -5.43
CA THR A 161 -14.97 -16.44 -5.95
C THR A 161 -14.93 -16.44 -7.47
N GLN A 162 -15.92 -15.88 -8.14
CA GLN A 162 -15.92 -15.73 -9.59
C GLN A 162 -14.85 -14.70 -10.03
N VAL A 163 -14.79 -13.53 -9.39
CA VAL A 163 -13.78 -12.50 -9.64
C VAL A 163 -12.36 -13.05 -9.43
N LEU A 164 -12.14 -13.79 -8.34
CA LEU A 164 -10.85 -14.44 -8.08
C LEU A 164 -10.45 -15.38 -9.22
N ARG A 165 -11.38 -16.17 -9.71
CA ARG A 165 -11.16 -17.08 -10.85
C ARG A 165 -10.81 -16.32 -12.12
N GLU A 166 -11.50 -15.21 -12.42
CA GLU A 166 -11.23 -14.37 -13.58
C GLU A 166 -9.81 -13.79 -13.56
N PHE A 167 -9.32 -13.32 -12.40
CA PHE A 167 -7.93 -12.91 -12.25
C PHE A 167 -6.94 -14.07 -12.47
N GLN A 168 -7.21 -15.24 -11.89
CA GLN A 168 -6.34 -16.41 -12.01
C GLN A 168 -6.29 -16.93 -13.45
N GLU A 169 -7.42 -17.01 -14.15
CA GLU A 169 -7.51 -17.36 -15.57
C GLU A 169 -6.78 -16.33 -16.45
N ALA A 170 -6.77 -15.06 -16.04
CA ALA A 170 -5.99 -14.02 -16.67
C ALA A 170 -4.47 -14.12 -16.41
N GLY A 171 -4.02 -15.04 -15.54
CA GLY A 171 -2.61 -15.18 -15.15
C GLY A 171 -2.14 -14.13 -14.13
N VAL A 172 -3.07 -13.49 -13.42
CA VAL A 172 -2.77 -12.50 -12.38
C VAL A 172 -2.68 -13.20 -11.03
N THR A 173 -1.64 -12.89 -10.26
CA THR A 173 -1.53 -13.36 -8.87
C THR A 173 -2.62 -12.71 -8.03
N ALA A 174 -3.59 -13.49 -7.58
CA ALA A 174 -4.73 -12.99 -6.83
C ALA A 174 -5.10 -13.91 -5.66
N TYR A 175 -5.50 -13.31 -4.55
CA TYR A 175 -5.95 -13.97 -3.33
C TYR A 175 -7.26 -13.33 -2.85
N MET A 176 -8.04 -14.09 -2.09
CA MET A 176 -9.22 -13.57 -1.41
C MET A 176 -8.80 -12.79 -0.16
N THR A 177 -9.51 -11.72 0.18
CA THR A 177 -9.24 -10.94 1.39
C THR A 177 -10.53 -10.43 2.04
N PRO A 178 -10.61 -10.35 3.38
CA PRO A 178 -11.67 -9.60 4.05
C PRO A 178 -11.47 -8.10 3.86
N HIS A 179 -12.56 -7.35 3.69
CA HIS A 179 -12.49 -5.88 3.58
C HIS A 179 -12.03 -5.25 4.90
N ALA A 180 -12.91 -5.23 5.89
CA ALA A 180 -12.68 -4.59 7.18
C ALA A 180 -13.40 -5.35 8.29
N THR A 181 -13.04 -5.07 9.53
CA THR A 181 -13.59 -5.75 10.70
C THR A 181 -15.11 -5.57 10.85
N TYR A 182 -15.63 -4.41 10.42
CA TYR A 182 -17.07 -4.07 10.52
C TYR A 182 -17.91 -4.54 9.34
N SER A 183 -17.34 -5.07 8.28
CA SER A 183 -18.04 -5.34 7.03
C SER A 183 -18.09 -6.82 6.63
N VAL A 184 -17.50 -7.70 7.42
CA VAL A 184 -17.45 -9.15 7.15
C VAL A 184 -18.23 -9.89 8.23
N SER A 185 -19.28 -10.61 7.86
CA SER A 185 -20.05 -11.44 8.82
C SER A 185 -19.30 -12.71 9.21
N GLY A 186 -19.68 -13.33 10.33
CA GLY A 186 -19.13 -14.61 10.75
C GLY A 186 -19.31 -15.69 9.69
N ARG A 187 -20.46 -15.69 8.99
CA ARG A 187 -20.72 -16.64 7.91
C ARG A 187 -19.80 -16.42 6.71
N LEU A 188 -19.57 -15.18 6.30
CA LEU A 188 -18.64 -14.88 5.22
C LEU A 188 -17.23 -15.32 5.58
N TRP A 189 -16.83 -15.04 6.82
CA TRP A 189 -15.52 -15.47 7.33
C TRP A 189 -15.35 -17.01 7.29
N GLU A 190 -16.34 -17.77 7.74
CA GLU A 190 -16.31 -19.25 7.68
C GLU A 190 -16.10 -19.76 6.24
N LEU A 191 -16.76 -19.13 5.26
CA LEU A 191 -16.62 -19.47 3.86
C LEU A 191 -15.24 -19.16 3.29
N MET A 192 -14.66 -18.04 3.70
CA MET A 192 -13.34 -17.57 3.24
C MET A 192 -12.18 -18.36 3.88
N ARG A 193 -12.36 -18.84 5.10
CA ARG A 193 -11.30 -19.42 5.93
C ARG A 193 -10.38 -20.41 5.20
N PRO A 194 -10.87 -21.43 4.46
CA PRO A 194 -10.00 -22.38 3.79
C PRO A 194 -9.04 -21.73 2.78
N GLN A 195 -9.51 -20.68 2.08
CA GLN A 195 -8.69 -19.96 1.10
C GLN A 195 -7.69 -19.03 1.78
N LEU A 196 -8.08 -18.38 2.87
CA LEU A 196 -7.19 -17.53 3.65
C LEU A 196 -6.10 -18.34 4.36
N GLU A 197 -6.42 -19.53 4.84
CA GLU A 197 -5.42 -20.45 5.41
C GLU A 197 -4.40 -20.93 4.37
N ALA A 198 -4.84 -21.14 3.13
CA ALA A 198 -3.96 -21.53 2.02
C ALA A 198 -3.20 -20.35 1.41
N SER A 199 -3.64 -19.11 1.62
CA SER A 199 -3.00 -17.91 1.07
C SER A 199 -1.69 -17.60 1.78
N PRO A 200 -0.62 -17.21 1.05
CA PRO A 200 0.63 -16.79 1.66
C PRO A 200 0.52 -15.41 2.33
N ILE A 201 -0.49 -14.62 1.97
CA ILE A 201 -0.70 -13.24 2.43
C ILE A 201 -2.17 -12.86 2.26
N PHE A 202 -2.67 -11.99 3.11
CA PHE A 202 -3.92 -11.26 2.89
C PHE A 202 -3.85 -9.84 3.46
N SER A 203 -4.83 -9.00 3.11
CA SER A 203 -4.95 -7.61 3.54
C SER A 203 -6.19 -7.42 4.38
N LEU A 204 -6.19 -6.43 5.28
CA LEU A 204 -7.34 -6.08 6.10
C LEU A 204 -7.28 -4.59 6.45
N HIS A 205 -8.33 -3.83 6.13
CA HIS A 205 -8.51 -2.50 6.71
C HIS A 205 -8.78 -2.67 8.21
N TYR A 206 -7.89 -2.13 9.03
CA TYR A 206 -7.85 -2.41 10.46
C TYR A 206 -7.62 -1.15 11.28
N ALA A 207 -8.48 -0.91 12.24
CA ALA A 207 -8.42 0.25 13.11
C ALA A 207 -8.28 1.58 12.33
N GLU A 208 -8.96 1.67 11.20
CA GLU A 208 -8.93 2.86 10.34
C GLU A 208 -9.60 4.05 11.02
N THR A 209 -10.69 3.79 11.74
CA THR A 209 -11.48 4.80 12.43
C THR A 209 -11.88 4.36 13.83
N ALA A 210 -12.09 5.31 14.74
CA ALA A 210 -12.67 5.01 16.05
C ALA A 210 -14.11 4.45 15.96
N GLN A 211 -14.84 4.75 14.88
CA GLN A 211 -16.19 4.21 14.65
C GLN A 211 -16.19 2.70 14.40
N GLU A 212 -15.09 2.13 13.91
CA GLU A 212 -14.90 0.70 13.75
C GLU A 212 -14.89 -0.02 15.11
N ILE A 213 -14.22 0.57 16.10
CA ILE A 213 -14.18 0.06 17.47
C ILE A 213 -15.58 0.14 18.10
N ASP A 214 -16.27 1.30 17.98
CA ASP A 214 -17.64 1.47 18.48
C ASP A 214 -18.61 0.46 17.84
N PHE A 215 -18.44 0.21 16.55
CA PHE A 215 -19.24 -0.78 15.83
C PHE A 215 -19.05 -2.18 16.42
N LEU A 216 -17.79 -2.59 16.60
CA LEU A 216 -17.44 -3.94 17.03
C LEU A 216 -17.80 -4.20 18.49
N GLU A 217 -17.42 -3.28 19.38
CA GLU A 217 -17.58 -3.44 20.83
C GLU A 217 -19.00 -3.14 21.31
N ASN A 218 -19.61 -2.10 20.75
CA ASN A 218 -20.87 -1.54 21.25
C ASN A 218 -22.07 -1.74 20.32
N ARG A 219 -21.85 -2.18 19.07
CA ARG A 219 -22.86 -2.20 18.00
C ARG A 219 -23.54 -0.82 17.86
N ALA A 220 -22.73 0.21 17.84
CA ALA A 220 -23.15 1.60 17.83
C ALA A 220 -22.26 2.42 16.90
N GLY A 221 -22.56 3.70 16.81
CA GLY A 221 -21.78 4.65 16.02
C GLY A 221 -22.25 4.78 14.57
N ALA A 222 -21.62 5.71 13.84
CA ALA A 222 -22.10 6.13 12.53
C ALA A 222 -22.03 5.04 11.45
N ILE A 223 -21.07 4.11 11.55
CA ILE A 223 -20.97 2.96 10.62
C ILE A 223 -22.13 1.98 10.89
N TYR A 224 -22.43 1.70 12.16
CA TYR A 224 -23.56 0.84 12.52
C TYR A 224 -24.87 1.44 12.05
N ASP A 225 -25.10 2.73 12.28
CA ASP A 225 -26.30 3.44 11.85
C ASP A 225 -26.44 3.43 10.31
N LEU A 226 -25.33 3.60 9.58
CA LEU A 226 -25.29 3.50 8.12
C LEU A 226 -25.80 2.14 7.64
N PHE A 227 -25.26 1.05 8.17
CA PHE A 227 -25.66 -0.28 7.73
C PHE A 227 -27.08 -0.63 8.18
N HIS A 228 -27.42 -0.40 9.43
CA HIS A 228 -28.66 -0.85 10.01
C HIS A 228 -29.84 0.06 9.65
N ARG A 229 -29.70 1.39 9.80
CA ARG A 229 -30.79 2.35 9.60
C ARG A 229 -30.89 2.81 8.15
N ASP A 230 -29.77 3.24 7.55
CA ASP A 230 -29.80 3.87 6.23
C ASP A 230 -29.91 2.85 5.12
N TRP A 231 -29.20 1.73 5.23
CA TRP A 231 -29.18 0.66 4.24
C TRP A 231 -30.12 -0.51 4.60
N GLY A 232 -30.77 -0.49 5.77
CA GLY A 232 -31.71 -1.52 6.19
C GLY A 232 -31.11 -2.91 6.30
N ARG A 233 -29.82 -3.01 6.62
CA ARG A 233 -29.10 -4.28 6.71
C ARG A 233 -29.05 -4.76 8.16
N ASP A 234 -29.52 -5.98 8.40
CA ASP A 234 -29.22 -6.66 9.66
C ASP A 234 -27.71 -6.92 9.73
N VAL A 235 -27.12 -6.55 10.86
CA VAL A 235 -25.69 -6.73 11.13
C VAL A 235 -25.50 -7.90 12.08
N GLU A 236 -24.83 -8.95 11.65
CA GLU A 236 -24.52 -10.08 12.52
C GLU A 236 -23.47 -9.70 13.57
N ALA A 237 -23.71 -10.16 14.80
CA ALA A 237 -22.68 -10.07 15.83
C ALA A 237 -21.72 -11.25 15.71
N TYR A 238 -20.42 -10.97 15.75
CA TYR A 238 -19.38 -12.00 15.77
C TYR A 238 -19.29 -12.78 17.09
N GLY A 239 -19.89 -12.28 18.14
CA GLY A 239 -19.64 -12.75 19.50
C GLY A 239 -18.27 -12.37 20.04
N LEU A 240 -17.48 -11.62 19.28
CA LEU A 240 -16.18 -11.07 19.66
C LEU A 240 -16.37 -9.65 20.18
N LYS A 241 -15.56 -9.29 21.18
CA LYS A 241 -15.75 -8.03 21.93
C LYS A 241 -14.63 -7.02 21.73
N ASP A 242 -13.56 -7.39 21.05
CA ASP A 242 -12.39 -6.56 20.90
C ASP A 242 -11.67 -6.85 19.57
N MET A 243 -10.88 -5.88 19.12
CA MET A 243 -10.16 -5.93 17.86
C MET A 243 -9.06 -6.99 17.85
N GLU A 244 -8.43 -7.26 18.99
CA GLU A 244 -7.38 -8.26 19.13
C GLU A 244 -7.93 -9.67 18.93
N SER A 245 -9.07 -9.97 19.56
CA SER A 245 -9.77 -11.25 19.37
C SER A 245 -10.17 -11.47 17.92
N LEU A 246 -10.52 -10.40 17.20
CA LEU A 246 -10.87 -10.48 15.80
C LEU A 246 -9.66 -10.84 14.93
N LEU A 247 -8.48 -10.26 15.19
CA LEU A 247 -7.25 -10.67 14.49
C LEU A 247 -6.92 -12.15 14.71
N ALA A 248 -7.06 -12.62 15.95
CA ALA A 248 -6.88 -14.05 16.24
C ALA A 248 -7.91 -14.92 15.51
N TYR A 249 -9.17 -14.51 15.53
CA TYR A 249 -10.25 -15.19 14.83
C TYR A 249 -10.03 -15.23 13.30
N TYR A 250 -9.49 -14.16 12.71
CA TYR A 250 -9.16 -14.08 11.31
C TYR A 250 -7.89 -14.87 10.93
N GLY A 251 -7.27 -15.54 11.88
CA GLY A 251 -6.08 -16.33 11.62
C GLY A 251 -4.86 -15.48 11.25
N ALA A 252 -4.82 -14.22 11.70
CA ALA A 252 -3.72 -13.30 11.46
C ALA A 252 -2.43 -13.70 12.20
N LEU A 253 -2.55 -14.56 13.22
CA LEU A 253 -1.42 -15.06 13.98
C LEU A 253 -0.48 -15.88 13.08
N HIS A 254 0.82 -15.53 13.10
CA HIS A 254 1.85 -16.20 12.31
C HIS A 254 1.61 -16.21 10.78
N LYS A 255 0.91 -15.20 10.28
CA LYS A 255 0.66 -14.99 8.85
C LYS A 255 1.20 -13.63 8.40
N HIS A 256 1.64 -13.56 7.16
CA HIS A 256 1.86 -12.27 6.51
C HIS A 256 0.50 -11.60 6.28
N ILE A 257 0.26 -10.52 7.00
CA ILE A 257 -0.94 -9.71 6.86
C ILE A 257 -0.56 -8.25 6.68
N LEU A 258 -1.23 -7.59 5.74
CA LEU A 258 -1.18 -6.14 5.59
C LEU A 258 -2.31 -5.54 6.42
N LEU A 259 -1.98 -4.91 7.54
CA LEU A 259 -2.92 -4.17 8.38
C LEU A 259 -2.95 -2.73 7.89
N VAL A 260 -4.00 -2.39 7.15
CA VAL A 260 -4.08 -1.12 6.43
C VAL A 260 -4.66 -0.04 7.33
N HIS A 261 -4.18 1.20 7.15
CA HIS A 261 -4.50 2.43 7.87
C HIS A 261 -3.99 2.50 9.31
N CYS A 262 -4.51 1.70 10.22
CA CYS A 262 -4.07 1.63 11.62
C CYS A 262 -4.06 2.99 12.36
N VAL A 263 -5.00 3.90 12.03
CA VAL A 263 -5.07 5.26 12.59
C VAL A 263 -5.53 5.26 14.05
N SER A 264 -6.42 4.34 14.39
CA SER A 264 -7.10 4.27 15.69
C SER A 264 -6.56 3.14 16.59
N LEU A 265 -5.31 2.67 16.34
CA LEU A 265 -4.69 1.66 17.18
C LEU A 265 -4.59 2.10 18.65
N THR A 266 -5.12 1.29 19.55
CA THR A 266 -4.86 1.43 20.98
C THR A 266 -3.48 0.84 21.34
N PRO A 267 -2.92 1.19 22.51
CA PRO A 267 -1.70 0.53 23.01
C PRO A 267 -1.83 -1.00 23.12
N ALA A 268 -3.02 -1.50 23.51
CA ALA A 268 -3.28 -2.93 23.64
C ALA A 268 -3.26 -3.64 22.27
N MET A 269 -3.94 -3.06 21.27
CA MET A 269 -3.91 -3.57 19.89
C MET A 269 -2.49 -3.65 19.34
N LEU A 270 -1.70 -2.59 19.54
CA LEU A 270 -0.33 -2.54 19.04
C LEU A 270 0.57 -3.58 19.74
N GLU A 271 0.44 -3.75 21.04
CA GLU A 271 1.18 -4.80 21.78
C GLU A 271 0.76 -6.20 21.31
N PHE A 272 -0.53 -6.42 21.05
CA PHE A 272 -1.00 -7.68 20.48
C PHE A 272 -0.43 -7.93 19.08
N ILE A 273 -0.44 -6.95 18.19
CA ILE A 273 0.16 -7.07 16.85
C ILE A 273 1.64 -7.44 16.99
N LYS A 274 2.39 -6.71 17.78
CA LYS A 274 3.82 -6.94 17.98
C LYS A 274 4.14 -8.34 18.50
N THR A 275 3.35 -8.85 19.46
CA THR A 275 3.64 -10.11 20.14
C THR A 275 3.02 -11.32 19.47
N SER A 276 1.84 -11.17 18.85
CA SER A 276 1.05 -12.28 18.35
C SER A 276 0.98 -12.33 16.82
N CYS A 277 1.31 -11.22 16.13
CA CYS A 277 1.32 -11.12 14.67
C CYS A 277 2.70 -10.61 14.16
N PRO A 278 3.82 -11.28 14.47
CA PRO A 278 5.16 -10.76 14.20
C PRO A 278 5.48 -10.58 12.70
N GLU A 279 4.72 -11.25 11.83
CA GLU A 279 4.84 -11.15 10.37
C GLU A 279 3.87 -10.11 9.76
N ALA A 280 3.12 -9.39 10.60
CA ALA A 280 2.25 -8.33 10.12
C ALA A 280 3.05 -7.10 9.68
N THR A 281 2.60 -6.49 8.59
CA THR A 281 3.09 -5.18 8.14
C THR A 281 1.96 -4.17 8.29
N ILE A 282 2.24 -3.08 8.99
CA ILE A 282 1.30 -1.95 9.11
C ILE A 282 1.48 -1.07 7.88
N VAL A 283 0.38 -0.77 7.20
CA VAL A 283 0.36 -0.04 5.93
C VAL A 283 -0.51 1.22 6.07
N PRO A 284 -0.01 2.31 6.66
CA PRO A 284 -0.71 3.57 6.63
C PRO A 284 -0.83 4.11 5.19
N CYS A 285 -1.94 4.85 4.95
CA CYS A 285 -2.20 5.59 3.73
C CYS A 285 -2.36 7.07 4.09
N PRO A 286 -1.25 7.82 4.27
CA PRO A 286 -1.24 9.14 4.91
C PRO A 286 -2.21 10.16 4.32
N GLU A 287 -2.27 10.30 2.99
CA GLU A 287 -3.19 11.24 2.34
C GLU A 287 -4.65 10.84 2.56
N SER A 288 -4.96 9.55 2.41
CA SER A 288 -6.30 9.01 2.66
C SER A 288 -6.72 9.17 4.12
N ASN A 289 -5.82 8.88 5.06
CA ASN A 289 -6.09 9.02 6.49
C ASN A 289 -6.43 10.48 6.87
N LEU A 290 -5.70 11.44 6.32
CA LEU A 290 -6.03 12.86 6.50
C LEU A 290 -7.33 13.23 5.81
N PHE A 291 -7.60 12.66 4.64
CA PHE A 291 -8.82 12.96 3.88
C PHE A 291 -10.09 12.49 4.60
N ILE A 292 -10.09 11.26 5.12
CA ILE A 292 -11.27 10.64 5.75
C ILE A 292 -11.38 11.05 7.22
N GLU A 293 -10.31 10.87 8.00
CA GLU A 293 -10.33 10.98 9.46
C GLU A 293 -9.70 12.29 9.97
N GLY A 294 -9.05 13.08 9.11
CA GLY A 294 -8.36 14.31 9.51
C GLY A 294 -7.14 14.09 10.41
N ARG A 295 -6.64 12.87 10.51
CA ARG A 295 -5.50 12.50 11.37
C ARG A 295 -4.67 11.36 10.77
N LEU A 296 -3.45 11.24 11.25
CA LEU A 296 -2.52 10.19 10.87
C LEU A 296 -2.44 9.09 11.94
N ALA A 297 -1.89 7.94 11.55
CA ALA A 297 -1.41 6.95 12.52
C ALA A 297 -0.32 7.55 13.42
N ASP A 298 -0.16 7.03 14.63
CA ASP A 298 0.88 7.44 15.57
C ASP A 298 2.22 6.79 15.20
N TYR A 299 2.94 7.42 14.24
CA TYR A 299 4.21 6.87 13.75
C TYR A 299 5.28 6.77 14.82
N ASP A 300 5.32 7.66 15.79
CA ASP A 300 6.30 7.57 16.89
C ASP A 300 6.06 6.32 17.72
N ARG A 301 4.78 6.00 18.00
CA ARG A 301 4.41 4.77 18.71
C ARG A 301 4.67 3.52 17.90
N LEU A 302 4.34 3.51 16.60
CA LEU A 302 4.62 2.39 15.70
C LEU A 302 6.12 2.08 15.62
N ARG A 303 6.95 3.12 15.46
CA ARG A 303 8.41 3.01 15.45
C ARG A 303 8.97 2.50 16.78
N ALA A 304 8.48 3.04 17.88
CA ALA A 304 8.90 2.61 19.23
C ALA A 304 8.54 1.13 19.51
N ALA A 305 7.44 0.65 18.97
CA ALA A 305 7.05 -0.76 19.05
C ALA A 305 7.93 -1.69 18.19
N GLY A 306 8.63 -1.15 17.18
CA GLY A 306 9.48 -1.94 16.29
C GLY A 306 8.71 -2.78 15.27
N VAL A 307 7.46 -2.47 14.99
CA VAL A 307 6.65 -3.15 13.97
C VAL A 307 7.10 -2.76 12.56
N CYS A 308 6.91 -3.66 11.59
CA CYS A 308 7.20 -3.36 10.20
C CYS A 308 6.17 -2.34 9.67
N ILE A 309 6.65 -1.23 9.11
CA ILE A 309 5.83 -0.18 8.49
C ILE A 309 6.15 -0.14 7.00
N ALA A 310 5.13 -0.27 6.16
CA ALA A 310 5.17 0.07 4.74
C ALA A 310 4.22 1.25 4.47
N VAL A 311 4.04 1.65 3.22
CA VAL A 311 3.15 2.76 2.88
C VAL A 311 2.32 2.42 1.65
N GLY A 312 1.04 2.81 1.68
CA GLY A 312 0.09 2.70 0.57
C GLY A 312 -0.49 4.04 0.16
N THR A 313 -1.07 4.11 -1.03
CA THR A 313 -1.76 5.31 -1.50
C THR A 313 -3.25 5.30 -1.22
N ASP A 314 -3.83 4.11 -1.02
CA ASP A 314 -5.27 3.91 -1.10
C ASP A 314 -5.81 4.28 -2.50
N SER A 315 -7.09 4.62 -2.63
CA SER A 315 -7.76 4.97 -3.88
C SER A 315 -7.75 6.48 -4.16
N LEU A 316 -7.95 6.86 -5.43
CA LEU A 316 -8.18 8.25 -5.80
C LEU A 316 -9.53 8.81 -5.31
N SER A 317 -10.36 8.01 -4.65
CA SER A 317 -11.57 8.49 -3.98
C SER A 317 -11.27 9.14 -2.62
N SER A 318 -10.17 8.75 -1.96
CA SER A 318 -9.77 9.25 -0.65
C SER A 318 -8.36 9.86 -0.63
N SER A 319 -7.59 9.67 -1.70
CA SER A 319 -6.23 10.22 -1.82
C SER A 319 -6.13 11.12 -3.04
N PRO A 320 -5.60 12.34 -2.92
CA PRO A 320 -5.46 13.24 -4.06
C PRO A 320 -4.40 12.80 -5.06
N SER A 321 -3.62 11.76 -4.74
CA SER A 321 -2.58 11.25 -5.62
C SER A 321 -2.30 9.76 -5.44
N LEU A 322 -1.75 9.12 -6.49
CA LEU A 322 -1.19 7.77 -6.43
C LEU A 322 0.33 7.78 -6.27
N SER A 323 0.89 8.84 -5.70
CA SER A 323 2.33 9.02 -5.50
C SER A 323 2.77 8.53 -4.13
N ILE A 324 3.64 7.54 -4.08
CA ILE A 324 4.28 7.08 -2.84
C ILE A 324 5.15 8.20 -2.22
N LEU A 325 5.84 8.98 -3.06
CA LEU A 325 6.62 10.11 -2.54
C LEU A 325 5.74 11.14 -1.82
N LYS A 326 4.51 11.40 -2.30
CA LYS A 326 3.55 12.28 -1.63
C LYS A 326 3.14 11.75 -0.26
N GLN A 327 2.92 10.45 -0.15
CA GLN A 327 2.64 9.82 1.15
C GLN A 327 3.79 10.07 2.14
N LEU A 328 5.05 9.87 1.70
CA LEU A 328 6.23 10.15 2.52
C LEU A 328 6.37 11.64 2.87
N GLN A 329 6.03 12.54 1.96
CA GLN A 329 6.04 14.00 2.21
C GLN A 329 5.04 14.38 3.29
N VAL A 330 3.85 13.78 3.29
CA VAL A 330 2.86 13.98 4.36
C VAL A 330 3.44 13.52 5.69
N VAL A 331 3.96 12.30 5.77
CA VAL A 331 4.58 11.80 7.01
C VAL A 331 5.71 12.72 7.46
N ASN A 332 6.64 13.07 6.58
CA ASN A 332 7.77 13.94 6.92
C ASN A 332 7.35 15.34 7.40
N THR A 333 6.21 15.84 6.92
CA THR A 333 5.67 17.14 7.35
C THR A 333 5.19 17.10 8.80
N TYR A 334 4.49 16.04 9.19
CA TYR A 334 3.93 15.89 10.53
C TYR A 334 4.92 15.26 11.54
N TYR A 335 5.86 14.45 11.05
CA TYR A 335 6.89 13.74 11.82
C TYR A 335 8.29 14.02 11.28
N PRO A 336 8.78 15.26 11.36
CA PRO A 336 10.05 15.68 10.73
C PRO A 336 11.30 15.05 11.36
N THR A 337 11.17 14.38 12.48
CA THR A 337 12.25 13.67 13.18
C THR A 337 12.53 12.28 12.62
N ILE A 338 11.64 11.74 11.77
CA ILE A 338 11.88 10.45 11.13
C ILE A 338 12.96 10.61 10.04
N PRO A 339 14.05 9.82 10.08
CA PRO A 339 15.11 9.88 9.08
C PRO A 339 14.59 9.60 7.67
N LEU A 340 15.14 10.31 6.66
CA LEU A 340 14.68 10.15 5.27
C LEU A 340 14.95 8.75 4.70
N ASP A 341 16.05 8.14 5.07
CA ASP A 341 16.38 6.75 4.71
C ASP A 341 15.38 5.76 5.30
N GLU A 342 14.91 5.98 6.53
CA GLU A 342 13.84 5.18 7.13
C GLU A 342 12.52 5.32 6.36
N LEU A 343 12.12 6.55 6.00
CA LEU A 343 10.93 6.78 5.18
C LEU A 343 11.04 6.10 3.81
N LEU A 344 12.21 6.15 3.18
CA LEU A 344 12.44 5.47 1.90
C LEU A 344 12.41 3.94 2.06
N LEU A 345 12.84 3.37 3.18
CA LEU A 345 12.68 1.94 3.47
C LEU A 345 11.21 1.52 3.52
N TRP A 346 10.32 2.35 4.08
CA TRP A 346 8.88 2.05 4.11
C TRP A 346 8.31 1.92 2.69
N ALA A 347 8.81 2.73 1.77
CA ALA A 347 8.39 2.77 0.37
C ALA A 347 9.11 1.76 -0.54
N THR A 348 10.13 1.05 -0.05
CA THR A 348 10.95 0.14 -0.83
C THR A 348 11.04 -1.24 -0.17
N GLN A 349 12.04 -1.50 0.66
CA GLN A 349 12.30 -2.81 1.25
C GLN A 349 11.14 -3.30 2.12
N ASN A 350 10.60 -2.47 3.00
CA ASN A 350 9.51 -2.89 3.88
C ASN A 350 8.24 -3.23 3.09
N GLY A 351 7.92 -2.42 2.06
CA GLY A 351 6.81 -2.70 1.15
C GLY A 351 7.00 -4.02 0.39
N ALA A 352 8.22 -4.27 -0.10
CA ALA A 352 8.55 -5.50 -0.82
C ALA A 352 8.44 -6.74 0.09
N GLU A 353 9.02 -6.67 1.30
CA GLU A 353 8.96 -7.73 2.31
C GLU A 353 7.50 -8.00 2.74
N GLY A 354 6.76 -6.94 3.10
CA GLY A 354 5.37 -7.03 3.54
C GLY A 354 4.44 -7.62 2.48
N CYS A 355 4.61 -7.23 1.21
CA CYS A 355 3.83 -7.74 0.09
C CYS A 355 4.38 -9.04 -0.53
N LYS A 356 5.47 -9.59 0.01
CA LYS A 356 6.16 -10.79 -0.49
C LYS A 356 6.65 -10.67 -1.94
N PHE A 357 7.16 -9.51 -2.32
CA PHE A 357 7.79 -9.28 -3.63
C PHE A 357 9.30 -9.58 -3.57
N GLU A 358 9.64 -10.85 -3.72
CA GLU A 358 11.03 -11.30 -3.69
C GLU A 358 11.89 -10.62 -4.77
N GLY A 359 13.11 -10.22 -4.40
CA GLY A 359 14.08 -9.58 -5.29
C GLY A 359 13.81 -8.09 -5.56
N LEU A 360 12.83 -7.48 -4.86
CA LEU A 360 12.55 -6.05 -4.91
C LEU A 360 12.93 -5.34 -3.61
N GLY A 361 12.94 -4.02 -3.64
CA GLY A 361 13.11 -3.15 -2.47
C GLY A 361 14.55 -2.87 -2.06
N CYS A 362 15.55 -3.59 -2.60
CA CYS A 362 16.97 -3.41 -2.30
C CYS A 362 17.79 -3.27 -3.60
N LEU A 363 18.90 -2.52 -3.54
CA LEU A 363 19.84 -2.37 -4.66
C LEU A 363 20.93 -3.45 -4.58
N GLU A 364 20.55 -4.71 -4.82
CA GLU A 364 21.48 -5.84 -4.81
C GLU A 364 22.01 -6.15 -6.21
N VAL A 365 23.31 -6.42 -6.33
CA VAL A 365 23.93 -6.79 -7.61
C VAL A 365 23.30 -8.09 -8.12
N GLY A 366 22.89 -8.08 -9.38
CA GLY A 366 22.19 -9.19 -10.05
C GLY A 366 20.67 -9.11 -9.95
N SER A 367 20.08 -8.23 -9.12
CA SER A 367 18.63 -8.03 -9.03
C SER A 367 18.13 -6.96 -10.01
N ARG A 368 16.81 -6.90 -10.20
CA ARG A 368 16.10 -5.88 -11.01
C ARG A 368 15.02 -5.20 -10.18
N PRO A 369 15.41 -4.42 -9.17
CA PRO A 369 14.43 -3.82 -8.24
C PRO A 369 13.79 -2.53 -8.79
N GLY A 370 14.14 -2.10 -10.02
CA GLY A 370 13.97 -0.73 -10.46
C GLY A 370 14.94 0.23 -9.77
N LEU A 371 15.03 1.46 -10.24
CA LEU A 371 15.87 2.50 -9.66
C LEU A 371 15.19 3.84 -9.73
N ASN A 372 15.05 4.50 -8.60
CA ASN A 372 14.54 5.86 -8.48
C ASN A 372 15.63 6.81 -8.00
N PHE A 373 15.62 8.01 -8.54
CA PHE A 373 16.33 9.15 -7.97
C PHE A 373 15.34 10.10 -7.30
N ILE A 374 15.54 10.36 -6.03
CA ILE A 374 14.75 11.32 -5.26
C ILE A 374 15.57 12.60 -5.14
N LYS A 375 15.22 13.58 -5.97
CA LYS A 375 15.78 14.93 -5.86
C LYS A 375 15.18 15.61 -4.65
N THR A 376 15.99 15.98 -3.68
CA THR A 376 15.52 16.71 -2.50
C THR A 376 16.50 17.84 -2.13
N PRO A 377 16.10 19.11 -2.39
CA PRO A 377 16.95 20.25 -2.12
C PRO A 377 17.15 20.53 -0.62
N TYR A 378 16.45 19.79 0.23
CA TYR A 378 16.51 19.92 1.68
C TYR A 378 16.96 18.63 2.39
N ALA A 379 17.70 17.75 1.70
CA ALA A 379 18.22 16.49 2.28
C ALA A 379 19.01 16.76 3.57
N ASN A 380 19.88 17.78 3.56
CA ASN A 380 20.68 18.18 4.73
C ASN A 380 19.86 18.69 5.93
N LYS A 381 18.58 18.99 5.71
CA LYS A 381 17.62 19.41 6.75
C LYS A 381 16.66 18.30 7.15
N GLY A 382 16.85 17.07 6.62
CA GLY A 382 15.96 15.94 6.87
C GLY A 382 14.55 16.15 6.31
N SER A 383 14.39 16.91 5.20
CA SER A 383 13.08 17.29 4.67
C SER A 383 12.86 16.83 3.24
N LEU A 384 11.71 16.22 3.00
CA LEU A 384 11.18 15.88 1.67
C LEU A 384 10.37 17.02 1.04
N ALA A 385 10.28 18.18 1.67
CA ALA A 385 9.60 19.34 1.08
C ALA A 385 10.18 19.65 -0.31
N LYS A 386 9.29 19.78 -1.31
CA LYS A 386 9.65 19.96 -2.73
C LYS A 386 10.51 18.83 -3.34
N ALA A 387 10.57 17.68 -2.69
CA ALA A 387 11.21 16.51 -3.30
C ALA A 387 10.40 16.06 -4.52
N THR A 388 11.11 15.52 -5.52
CA THR A 388 10.54 14.92 -6.73
C THR A 388 11.18 13.56 -6.96
N VAL A 389 10.45 12.65 -7.56
CA VAL A 389 10.97 11.36 -8.01
C VAL A 389 11.25 11.41 -9.50
N GLU A 390 12.35 10.82 -9.91
CA GLU A 390 12.74 10.56 -11.28
C GLU A 390 13.02 9.06 -11.41
N PRO A 391 12.13 8.29 -12.06
CA PRO A 391 12.38 6.89 -12.33
C PRO A 391 13.53 6.75 -13.35
N LEU A 392 14.57 6.02 -12.98
CA LEU A 392 15.76 5.82 -13.83
C LEU A 392 15.75 4.46 -14.52
N ALA A 393 15.22 3.45 -13.84
CA ALA A 393 14.98 2.12 -14.38
C ALA A 393 13.74 1.49 -13.74
N ASN A 394 13.01 0.71 -14.53
CA ASN A 394 11.90 -0.14 -14.08
C ASN A 394 12.29 -1.63 -14.15
N LEU A 395 11.35 -2.54 -14.01
CA LEU A 395 11.61 -3.98 -14.03
C LEU A 395 12.04 -4.53 -15.40
N ARG A 396 11.91 -3.74 -16.47
CA ARG A 396 12.29 -4.10 -17.86
C ARG A 396 13.54 -3.39 -18.36
N GLY A 397 14.06 -2.41 -17.64
CA GLY A 397 15.22 -1.66 -18.05
C GLY A 397 15.11 -0.16 -17.83
N PHE A 398 15.86 0.61 -18.60
CA PHE A 398 15.90 2.07 -18.50
C PHE A 398 14.51 2.68 -18.71
N CYS A 399 14.18 3.68 -17.88
CA CYS A 399 13.06 4.57 -18.15
C CYS A 399 13.46 5.58 -19.24
N LEU A 400 12.55 5.80 -20.20
CA LEU A 400 12.74 6.74 -21.30
C LEU A 400 12.33 8.15 -20.91
#